data_7cb13374ae8586096a0aefb66692cd08
#
_entry.id   7cb13374ae8586096a0aefb66692cd08
#
_cell.length_a   1.000
_cell.length_b   1.000
_cell.length_c   1.000
_cell.angle_alpha   90.00
_cell.angle_beta   90.00
_cell.angle_gamma   90.00
#
_symmetry.space_group_name_H-M   'P 1'
#
loop_
_entity.id
_entity.type
_entity.pdbx_description
1 polymer ?
#
loop_
_entity_poly.entity_id
_entity_poly.type
_entity_poly.pdbx_seq_one_letter_code
_entity_poly.pdbx_strand_id
1 'polypeptide(L)' 'MDYRLTDEDKERIKLLNEISKNKFKNLSLEQLKRLQELVEKKDYSHQKNANKSKKKLLSQINIEIYKRIDGDIWK' A
#
# COMPACT_ATOMS: atom_id res chain seq x y z
N MET A 1 -8.57 26.21 4.77
CA MET A 1 -8.69 24.90 4.18
C MET A 1 -8.17 23.85 5.11
N ASP A 2 -9.03 22.99 5.52
CA ASP A 2 -8.64 22.01 6.50
C ASP A 2 -8.17 20.74 5.84
N TYR A 3 -6.87 20.65 5.67
CA TYR A 3 -6.27 19.38 5.31
C TYR A 3 -5.97 18.60 6.57
N ARG A 4 -7.02 18.19 7.24
CA ARG A 4 -6.82 17.31 8.38
C ARG A 4 -6.64 15.91 7.86
N LEU A 5 -5.45 15.39 8.02
CA LEU A 5 -5.22 14.01 7.73
C LEU A 5 -5.85 13.14 8.81
N THR A 6 -6.62 12.16 8.38
CA THR A 6 -7.15 11.17 9.32
C THR A 6 -6.00 10.27 9.80
N ASP A 7 -6.25 9.51 10.86
CA ASP A 7 -5.24 8.54 11.32
C ASP A 7 -4.91 7.54 10.22
N GLU A 8 -5.92 7.15 9.44
CA GLU A 8 -5.71 6.25 8.31
C GLU A 8 -4.83 6.89 7.24
N ASP A 9 -5.03 8.17 6.95
CA ASP A 9 -4.20 8.88 5.98
C ASP A 9 -2.75 8.93 6.44
N LYS A 10 -2.53 9.21 7.72
CA LYS A 10 -1.18 9.27 8.29
C LYS A 10 -0.50 7.91 8.21
N GLU A 11 -1.22 6.86 8.54
CA GLU A 11 -0.70 5.50 8.46
C GLU A 11 -0.33 5.13 7.03
N ARG A 12 -1.22 5.44 6.08
CA ARG A 12 -0.98 5.17 4.68
C ARG A 12 0.28 5.89 4.18
N ILE A 13 0.41 7.17 4.51
CA ILE A 13 1.57 7.97 4.10
C ILE A 13 2.85 7.39 4.69
N LYS A 14 2.82 6.99 5.96
CA LYS A 14 3.97 6.40 6.62
C LYS A 14 4.41 5.11 5.91
N LEU A 15 3.45 4.24 5.59
CA LEU A 15 3.75 3.00 4.90
C LEU A 15 4.26 3.24 3.48
N LEU A 16 3.68 4.21 2.78
CA LEU A 16 4.14 4.56 1.44
C LEU A 16 5.56 5.14 1.46
N ASN A 17 5.88 5.95 2.46
CA ASN A 17 7.23 6.46 2.63
C ASN A 17 8.23 5.33 2.85
N GLU A 18 7.85 4.34 3.62
CA GLU A 18 8.70 3.17 3.86
C GLU A 18 8.97 2.43 2.55
N ILE A 19 7.95 2.25 1.73
CA ILE A 19 8.09 1.61 0.42
C ILE A 19 9.03 2.43 -0.48
N SER A 20 8.90 3.75 -0.44
CA SER A 20 9.75 4.64 -1.24
C SER A 20 11.22 4.49 -0.88
N LYS A 21 11.52 4.24 0.39
CA LYS A 21 12.90 4.10 0.86
C LYS A 21 13.45 2.69 0.66
N ASN A 22 12.67 1.69 1.03
CA ASN A 22 13.15 0.31 1.15
C ASN A 22 12.31 -0.69 0.37
N LYS A 23 11.45 -0.21 -0.49
CA LYS A 23 10.47 -1.04 -1.19
C LYS A 23 9.64 -1.78 -0.15
N PHE A 24 9.43 -3.08 -0.32
CA PHE A 24 8.59 -3.84 0.61
C PHE A 24 9.37 -4.61 1.66
N LYS A 25 10.69 -4.42 1.70
CA LYS A 25 11.55 -5.25 2.54
C LYS A 25 11.25 -5.14 4.03
N ASN A 26 10.96 -3.92 4.49
CA ASN A 26 10.78 -3.68 5.91
C ASN A 26 9.33 -3.79 6.38
N LEU A 27 8.42 -4.13 5.46
CA LEU A 27 7.01 -4.27 5.81
C LEU A 27 6.70 -5.73 6.08
N SER A 28 6.00 -5.97 7.20
CA SER A 28 5.49 -7.30 7.51
C SER A 28 4.29 -7.62 6.61
N LEU A 29 3.90 -8.89 6.59
CA LEU A 29 2.71 -9.29 5.85
C LEU A 29 1.48 -8.55 6.34
N GLU A 30 1.35 -8.36 7.64
CA GLU A 30 0.22 -7.63 8.22
C GLU A 30 0.21 -6.17 7.76
N GLN A 31 1.39 -5.54 7.73
CA GLN A 31 1.51 -4.16 7.25
C GLN A 31 1.17 -4.06 5.77
N LEU A 32 1.55 -5.03 4.96
CA LEU A 32 1.19 -5.05 3.55
C LEU A 32 -0.32 -5.17 3.36
N LYS A 33 -0.96 -6.04 4.12
CA LYS A 33 -2.42 -6.19 4.06
C LYS A 33 -3.11 -4.92 4.51
N ARG A 34 -2.59 -4.29 5.56
CA ARG A 34 -3.14 -3.03 6.05
C ARG A 34 -2.99 -1.93 5.02
N LEU A 35 -1.83 -1.84 4.39
CA LEU A 35 -1.60 -0.84 3.35
C LEU A 35 -2.55 -1.06 2.16
N GLN A 36 -2.74 -2.31 1.77
CA GLN A 36 -3.68 -2.65 0.70
C GLN A 36 -5.07 -2.11 1.01
N GLU A 37 -5.54 -2.36 2.23
CA GLU A 37 -6.84 -1.88 2.67
C GLU A 37 -6.92 -0.35 2.64
N LEU A 38 -5.90 0.32 3.16
CA LEU A 38 -5.88 1.78 3.20
C LEU A 38 -5.86 2.38 1.80
N VAL A 39 -5.10 1.80 0.90
CA VAL A 39 -5.02 2.30 -0.48
C VAL A 39 -6.34 2.06 -1.20
N GLU A 40 -6.97 0.92 -0.98
CA GLU A 40 -8.26 0.62 -1.60
C GLU A 40 -9.36 1.57 -1.14
N LYS A 41 -9.35 1.96 0.13
CA LYS A 41 -10.35 2.89 0.67
C LYS A 41 -10.25 4.28 0.07
N LYS A 42 -9.06 4.69 -0.32
CA LYS A 42 -8.87 6.03 -0.84
C LYS A 42 -9.40 6.13 -2.26
N ASP A 43 -10.27 7.10 -2.47
CA ASP A 43 -10.89 7.32 -3.78
C ASP A 43 -10.13 8.37 -4.56
N TYR A 44 -9.61 7.96 -5.70
CA TYR A 44 -8.91 8.84 -6.62
C TYR A 44 -9.65 8.97 -7.96
N SER A 45 -10.96 8.74 -7.95
CA SER A 45 -11.74 8.72 -9.19
C SER A 45 -11.68 10.04 -9.96
N HIS A 46 -11.44 11.15 -9.26
CA HIS A 46 -11.34 12.46 -9.87
C HIS A 46 -9.97 12.78 -10.44
N GLN A 47 -9.00 11.90 -10.22
CA GLN A 47 -7.61 12.12 -10.63
C GLN A 47 -7.14 10.90 -11.41
N LYS A 48 -7.12 11.00 -12.73
CA LYS A 48 -6.78 9.87 -13.59
C LYS A 48 -5.39 9.31 -13.30
N ASN A 49 -4.41 10.19 -13.16
CA ASN A 49 -3.03 9.75 -12.91
C ASN A 49 -2.90 9.08 -11.55
N ALA A 50 -3.53 9.65 -10.53
CA ALA A 50 -3.50 9.07 -9.19
C ALA A 50 -4.22 7.72 -9.17
N ASN A 51 -5.31 7.59 -9.93
CA ASN A 51 -6.04 6.33 -10.00
C ASN A 51 -5.21 5.23 -10.67
N LYS A 52 -4.48 5.58 -11.73
CA LYS A 52 -3.55 4.63 -12.36
C LYS A 52 -2.45 4.19 -11.41
N SER A 53 -1.89 5.15 -10.67
CA SER A 53 -0.86 4.85 -9.68
C SER A 53 -1.40 3.96 -8.58
N LYS A 54 -2.64 4.21 -8.13
CA LYS A 54 -3.30 3.38 -7.14
C LYS A 54 -3.41 1.93 -7.62
N LYS A 55 -3.89 1.72 -8.84
CA LYS A 55 -4.05 0.38 -9.39
C LYS A 55 -2.72 -0.35 -9.50
N LYS A 56 -1.69 0.37 -9.97
CA LYS A 56 -0.36 -0.20 -10.09
C LYS A 56 0.19 -0.60 -8.71
N LEU A 57 0.02 0.28 -7.74
CA LEU A 57 0.47 0.02 -6.38
C LEU A 57 -0.24 -1.18 -5.78
N LEU A 58 -1.57 -1.26 -5.95
CA LEU A 58 -2.32 -2.41 -5.45
C LEU A 58 -1.86 -3.72 -6.07
N SER A 59 -1.56 -3.71 -7.37
CA SER A 59 -1.01 -4.89 -8.04
C SER A 59 0.32 -5.29 -7.42
N GLN A 60 1.19 -4.32 -7.18
CA GLN A 60 2.50 -4.60 -6.58
C GLN A 60 2.37 -5.14 -5.17
N ILE A 61 1.46 -4.58 -4.39
CA ILE A 61 1.20 -5.06 -3.02
C ILE A 61 0.68 -6.49 -3.06
N ASN A 62 -0.25 -6.79 -3.94
CA ASN A 62 -0.78 -8.13 -4.09
C ASN A 62 0.30 -9.14 -4.44
N ILE A 63 1.14 -8.79 -5.41
CA ILE A 63 2.24 -9.65 -5.82
C ILE A 63 3.16 -9.94 -4.65
N GLU A 64 3.49 -8.91 -3.87
CA GLU A 64 4.38 -9.08 -2.72
C GLU A 64 3.74 -9.95 -1.65
N ILE A 65 2.44 -9.79 -1.40
CA ILE A 65 1.72 -10.62 -0.44
C ILE A 65 1.78 -12.09 -0.88
N TYR A 66 1.49 -12.35 -2.14
CA TYR A 66 1.53 -13.71 -2.68
C TYR A 66 2.92 -14.32 -2.59
N LYS A 67 3.96 -13.55 -2.90
CA LYS A 67 5.32 -14.01 -2.80
C LYS A 67 5.68 -14.46 -1.39
N ARG A 68 5.23 -13.72 -0.40
CA ARG A 68 5.52 -14.05 0.99
C ARG A 68 4.77 -15.30 1.45
N ILE A 69 3.51 -15.43 1.04
CA ILE A 69 2.71 -16.58 1.40
C ILE A 69 3.26 -17.84 0.70
N ASP A 70 3.45 -17.75 -0.61
CA ASP A 70 3.96 -18.88 -1.40
C ASP A 70 5.42 -19.20 -1.07
N GLY A 71 6.21 -18.16 -0.78
CA GLY A 71 7.59 -18.34 -0.38
C GLY A 71 7.76 -19.22 0.84
N ASP A 72 6.84 -19.08 1.79
CA ASP A 72 6.85 -19.91 3.00
C ASP A 72 6.50 -21.36 2.69
N ILE A 73 5.64 -21.57 1.70
CA ILE A 73 5.24 -22.91 1.30
C ILE A 73 6.37 -23.63 0.56
N TRP A 74 7.11 -22.90 -0.26
CA TRP A 74 8.17 -23.48 -1.10
C TRP A 74 9.50 -23.66 -0.38
N LYS A 75 9.60 -23.15 0.82
CA LYS A 75 10.76 -23.38 1.65
C LYS A 75 10.59 -24.65 2.46
#